data_db8a9c3252b81232d8e7c1d749875475
#
_entry.id   db8a9c3252b81232d8e7c1d749875475
#
_cell.length_a   1.000
_cell.length_b   1.000
_cell.length_c   1.000
_cell.angle_alpha   90.00
_cell.angle_beta   90.00
_cell.angle_gamma   90.00
#
_symmetry.space_group_name_H-M   'P 1'
#
loop_
_entity.id
_entity.type
_entity.pdbx_description
1 polymer ?
#
loop_
_entity_poly.entity_id
_entity_poly.type
_entity_poly.pdbx_seq_one_letter_code
_entity_poly.pdbx_strand_id
1 'polypeptide(L)'
;MSNNRRGRKNVEKKLIDSAAFLVGSVGPNQLTVRDIADHAGVNHAQIHHYFGGKKGLLIATYKQLAFTHVQQLERRKISPKNLGDEPLASITDDYFKAIIRAVLDGQMYLVRVQIDSNLSMSRTTLKQLAELKNAKKPTSEMKSAVAIAMVVEFGLSSMEQYIDEVLEMTANDKKVFMKYFFEARSLGFDKILK
;
A
#
# COMPACT_ATOMS: atom_id res chain seq x y z
N MET A 1 1.50 -30.50 21.58
CA MET A 1 1.94 -29.06 21.43
C MET A 1 1.59 -28.39 20.07
N SER A 2 1.22 -29.11 19.01
CA SER A 2 0.95 -28.54 17.67
C SER A 2 -0.40 -27.82 17.53
N ASN A 3 -1.43 -28.25 18.30
CA ASN A 3 -2.80 -27.71 18.16
C ASN A 3 -2.94 -26.27 18.71
N ASN A 4 -2.21 -25.93 19.76
CA ASN A 4 -2.23 -24.57 20.36
C ASN A 4 -1.54 -23.52 19.46
N ARG A 5 -0.49 -23.89 18.73
CA ARG A 5 0.20 -23.04 17.75
C ARG A 5 -0.69 -22.72 16.53
N ARG A 6 -1.49 -23.68 16.07
CA ARG A 6 -2.45 -23.48 14.96
C ARG A 6 -3.57 -22.52 15.38
N GLY A 7 -4.12 -22.70 16.57
CA GLY A 7 -5.16 -21.81 17.11
C GLY A 7 -4.66 -20.37 17.24
N ARG A 8 -3.46 -20.16 17.80
CA ARG A 8 -2.83 -18.84 17.94
C ARG A 8 -2.65 -18.15 16.57
N LYS A 9 -2.01 -18.83 15.61
CA LYS A 9 -1.78 -18.25 14.27
C LYS A 9 -3.07 -17.86 13.56
N ASN A 10 -4.14 -18.64 13.74
CA ASN A 10 -5.45 -18.33 13.16
C ASN A 10 -6.04 -17.05 13.76
N VAL A 11 -5.94 -16.88 15.08
CA VAL A 11 -6.42 -15.66 15.76
C VAL A 11 -5.59 -14.45 15.37
N GLU A 12 -4.26 -14.54 15.36
CA GLU A 12 -3.36 -13.47 14.92
C GLU A 12 -3.71 -13.04 13.49
N LYS A 13 -3.92 -14.02 12.58
CA LYS A 13 -4.32 -13.74 11.20
C LYS A 13 -5.66 -13.01 11.11
N LYS A 14 -6.70 -13.49 11.80
CA LYS A 14 -8.02 -12.84 11.82
C LYS A 14 -7.93 -11.39 12.30
N LEU A 15 -7.14 -11.12 13.34
CA LEU A 15 -6.95 -9.77 13.87
C LEU A 15 -6.23 -8.87 12.88
N ILE A 16 -5.18 -9.37 12.21
CA ILE A 16 -4.45 -8.62 11.18
C ILE A 16 -5.35 -8.34 9.97
N ASP A 17 -6.09 -9.33 9.47
CA ASP A 17 -6.99 -9.18 8.31
C ASP A 17 -8.11 -8.17 8.63
N SER A 18 -8.70 -8.25 9.83
CA SER A 18 -9.73 -7.30 10.29
C SER A 18 -9.17 -5.88 10.43
N ALA A 19 -7.99 -5.73 11.02
CA ALA A 19 -7.33 -4.44 11.14
C ALA A 19 -6.97 -3.87 9.76
N ALA A 20 -6.52 -4.68 8.80
CA ALA A 20 -6.20 -4.26 7.44
C ALA A 20 -7.43 -3.67 6.73
N PHE A 21 -8.56 -4.35 6.80
CA PHE A 21 -9.82 -3.87 6.25
C PHE A 21 -10.26 -2.54 6.88
N LEU A 22 -10.25 -2.47 8.22
CA LEU A 22 -10.77 -1.31 8.94
C LEU A 22 -9.87 -0.07 8.83
N VAL A 23 -8.53 -0.22 8.81
CA VAL A 23 -7.64 0.95 8.69
C VAL A 23 -7.80 1.67 7.36
N GLY A 24 -8.13 0.96 6.28
CA GLY A 24 -8.42 1.58 4.98
C GLY A 24 -9.71 2.39 4.99
N SER A 25 -10.69 1.98 5.79
CA SER A 25 -12.02 2.63 5.86
C SER A 25 -12.03 3.84 6.79
N VAL A 26 -11.62 3.65 8.06
CA VAL A 26 -11.77 4.68 9.12
C VAL A 26 -10.47 5.35 9.54
N GLY A 27 -9.34 4.80 9.13
CA GLY A 27 -8.02 5.30 9.52
C GLY A 27 -7.55 4.80 10.89
N PRO A 28 -6.21 4.81 11.13
CA PRO A 28 -5.63 4.26 12.34
C PRO A 28 -5.98 5.03 13.62
N ASN A 29 -6.28 6.34 13.54
CA ASN A 29 -6.60 7.13 14.73
C ASN A 29 -7.96 6.76 15.31
N GLN A 30 -8.98 6.66 14.47
CA GLN A 30 -10.36 6.39 14.90
C GLN A 30 -10.59 4.93 15.29
N LEU A 31 -9.84 4.01 14.71
CA LEU A 31 -9.98 2.59 14.95
C LEU A 31 -9.66 2.20 16.40
N THR A 32 -10.57 1.48 17.07
CA THR A 32 -10.36 1.01 18.44
C THR A 32 -9.99 -0.49 18.48
N VAL A 33 -9.45 -0.94 19.63
CA VAL A 33 -9.18 -2.36 19.89
C VAL A 33 -10.47 -3.19 19.84
N ARG A 34 -11.59 -2.62 20.30
CA ARG A 34 -12.90 -3.28 20.29
C ARG A 34 -13.41 -3.48 18.87
N ASP A 35 -13.36 -2.42 18.04
CA ASP A 35 -13.81 -2.51 16.64
C ASP A 35 -13.09 -3.64 15.89
N ILE A 36 -11.77 -3.76 16.10
CA ILE A 36 -10.97 -4.81 15.45
C ILE A 36 -11.38 -6.20 15.99
N ALA A 37 -11.52 -6.33 17.29
CA ALA A 37 -11.84 -7.61 17.93
C ALA A 37 -13.25 -8.09 17.54
N ASP A 38 -14.22 -7.18 17.54
CA ASP A 38 -15.62 -7.46 17.17
C ASP A 38 -15.71 -7.88 15.69
N HIS A 39 -15.02 -7.14 14.80
CA HIS A 39 -14.95 -7.50 13.38
C HIS A 39 -14.25 -8.86 13.16
N ALA A 40 -13.23 -9.17 13.94
CA ALA A 40 -12.50 -10.46 13.86
C ALA A 40 -13.25 -11.63 14.49
N GLY A 41 -14.30 -11.36 15.27
CA GLY A 41 -15.03 -12.38 16.06
C GLY A 41 -14.15 -13.00 17.16
N VAL A 42 -13.32 -12.18 17.84
CA VAL A 42 -12.40 -12.65 18.89
C VAL A 42 -12.45 -11.73 20.11
N ASN A 43 -11.98 -12.23 21.27
CA ASN A 43 -11.92 -11.41 22.47
C ASN A 43 -10.82 -10.36 22.34
N HIS A 44 -11.14 -9.09 22.66
CA HIS A 44 -10.20 -7.95 22.59
C HIS A 44 -8.94 -8.15 23.46
N ALA A 45 -9.01 -8.91 24.57
CA ALA A 45 -7.85 -9.23 25.39
C ALA A 45 -6.74 -9.96 24.60
N GLN A 46 -7.10 -10.67 23.52
CA GLN A 46 -6.13 -11.34 22.67
C GLN A 46 -5.24 -10.37 21.89
N ILE A 47 -5.71 -9.14 21.61
CA ILE A 47 -4.89 -8.10 20.97
C ILE A 47 -3.74 -7.71 21.93
N HIS A 48 -4.03 -7.51 23.20
CA HIS A 48 -2.99 -7.23 24.19
C HIS A 48 -2.05 -8.40 24.37
N HIS A 49 -2.57 -9.62 24.41
CA HIS A 49 -1.78 -10.84 24.60
C HIS A 49 -0.83 -11.13 23.43
N TYR A 50 -1.29 -10.94 22.17
CA TYR A 50 -0.48 -11.32 20.99
C TYR A 50 0.35 -10.19 20.44
N PHE A 51 -0.12 -8.94 20.56
CA PHE A 51 0.48 -7.78 19.92
C PHE A 51 0.95 -6.68 20.89
N GLY A 52 0.71 -6.84 22.21
CA GLY A 52 1.02 -5.79 23.19
C GLY A 52 0.10 -4.57 23.08
N GLY A 53 -1.07 -4.70 22.42
CA GLY A 53 -2.05 -3.65 22.25
C GLY A 53 -2.20 -3.15 20.81
N LYS A 54 -2.99 -2.07 20.64
CA LYS A 54 -3.35 -1.49 19.33
C LYS A 54 -2.12 -1.17 18.47
N LYS A 55 -1.10 -0.52 19.05
CA LYS A 55 0.10 -0.11 18.30
C LYS A 55 0.84 -1.30 17.70
N GLY A 56 1.04 -2.37 18.47
CA GLY A 56 1.72 -3.56 17.98
C GLY A 56 0.91 -4.29 16.89
N LEU A 57 -0.42 -4.36 17.05
CA LEU A 57 -1.30 -4.92 16.01
C LEU A 57 -1.22 -4.09 14.72
N LEU A 58 -1.30 -2.76 14.79
CA LEU A 58 -1.20 -1.89 13.62
C LEU A 58 0.17 -2.06 12.92
N ILE A 59 1.28 -2.13 13.66
CA ILE A 59 2.60 -2.41 13.07
C ILE A 59 2.59 -3.74 12.30
N ALA A 60 2.05 -4.81 12.89
CA ALA A 60 1.93 -6.10 12.23
C ALA A 60 1.04 -6.04 10.98
N THR A 61 -0.06 -5.31 11.05
CA THR A 61 -0.99 -5.09 9.93
C THR A 61 -0.32 -4.37 8.77
N TYR A 62 0.34 -3.24 9.01
CA TYR A 62 1.04 -2.50 7.95
C TYR A 62 2.20 -3.28 7.34
N LYS A 63 2.89 -4.09 8.15
CA LYS A 63 3.90 -5.02 7.65
C LYS A 63 3.30 -6.07 6.72
N GLN A 64 2.16 -6.66 7.11
CA GLN A 64 1.46 -7.66 6.28
C GLN A 64 0.93 -7.05 4.99
N LEU A 65 0.34 -5.86 5.03
CA LEU A 65 -0.13 -5.14 3.84
C LEU A 65 1.02 -4.87 2.87
N ALA A 66 2.15 -4.35 3.36
CA ALA A 66 3.33 -4.10 2.54
C ALA A 66 3.90 -5.39 1.93
N PHE A 67 3.94 -6.49 2.71
CA PHE A 67 4.39 -7.80 2.22
C PHE A 67 3.49 -8.34 1.12
N THR A 68 2.17 -8.27 1.30
CA THR A 68 1.20 -8.70 0.29
C THR A 68 1.32 -7.87 -0.97
N HIS A 69 1.49 -6.55 -0.84
CA HIS A 69 1.71 -5.65 -1.96
C HIS A 69 2.94 -6.03 -2.77
N VAL A 70 4.10 -6.19 -2.12
CA VAL A 70 5.34 -6.62 -2.79
C VAL A 70 5.15 -7.94 -3.53
N GLN A 71 4.58 -8.96 -2.86
CA GLN A 71 4.35 -10.25 -3.48
C GLN A 71 3.45 -10.19 -4.72
N GLN A 72 2.43 -9.34 -4.69
CA GLN A 72 1.53 -9.20 -5.84
C GLN A 72 2.21 -8.51 -7.03
N LEU A 73 3.00 -7.47 -6.77
CA LEU A 73 3.77 -6.80 -7.81
C LEU A 73 4.84 -7.72 -8.42
N GLU A 74 5.52 -8.52 -7.59
CA GLU A 74 6.48 -9.52 -8.06
C GLU A 74 5.83 -10.58 -8.95
N ARG A 75 4.67 -11.12 -8.55
CA ARG A 75 3.91 -12.08 -9.36
C ARG A 75 3.52 -11.52 -10.72
N ARG A 76 3.22 -10.24 -10.81
CA ARG A 76 2.88 -9.53 -12.05
C ARG A 76 4.10 -8.99 -12.80
N LYS A 77 5.31 -9.22 -12.28
CA LYS A 77 6.59 -8.76 -12.86
C LYS A 77 6.64 -7.24 -13.05
N ILE A 78 5.99 -6.50 -12.16
CA ILE A 78 6.03 -5.04 -12.17
C ILE A 78 7.44 -4.56 -11.85
N SER A 79 7.97 -3.69 -12.70
CA SER A 79 9.33 -3.16 -12.60
C SER A 79 9.41 -1.77 -13.24
N PRO A 80 10.53 -1.01 -13.08
CA PRO A 80 10.70 0.26 -13.77
C PRO A 80 10.57 0.21 -15.30
N LYS A 81 10.87 -0.97 -15.90
CA LYS A 81 10.74 -1.19 -17.35
C LYS A 81 9.35 -1.61 -17.79
N ASN A 82 8.55 -2.09 -16.86
CA ASN A 82 7.20 -2.57 -17.12
C ASN A 82 6.31 -2.25 -15.91
N LEU A 83 5.63 -1.11 -15.96
CA LEU A 83 4.67 -0.71 -14.93
C LEU A 83 3.29 -1.37 -15.10
N GLY A 84 3.10 -2.14 -16.21
CA GLY A 84 1.83 -2.79 -16.52
C GLY A 84 0.77 -1.82 -17.06
N ASP A 85 -0.35 -2.40 -17.46
CA ASP A 85 -1.47 -1.70 -18.11
C ASP A 85 -2.67 -1.48 -17.16
N GLU A 86 -2.44 -1.67 -15.86
CA GLU A 86 -3.45 -1.44 -14.82
C GLU A 86 -2.87 -0.60 -13.67
N PRO A 87 -3.70 0.17 -12.96
CA PRO A 87 -3.26 0.90 -11.78
C PRO A 87 -2.71 -0.06 -10.71
N LEU A 88 -1.62 0.32 -10.05
CA LEU A 88 -1.05 -0.51 -8.97
C LEU A 88 -2.03 -0.63 -7.79
N ALA A 89 -2.84 0.41 -7.57
CA ALA A 89 -3.90 0.41 -6.56
C ALA A 89 -4.95 -0.69 -6.80
N SER A 90 -5.30 -1.00 -8.07
CA SER A 90 -6.25 -2.07 -8.37
C SER A 90 -5.72 -3.47 -8.02
N ILE A 91 -4.40 -3.60 -7.87
CA ILE A 91 -3.75 -4.84 -7.45
C ILE A 91 -3.81 -5.02 -5.92
N THR A 92 -3.66 -3.92 -5.17
CA THR A 92 -3.55 -3.93 -3.70
C THR A 92 -4.19 -2.69 -3.08
N ASP A 93 -5.47 -2.49 -3.32
CA ASP A 93 -6.24 -1.32 -2.87
C ASP A 93 -6.12 -1.09 -1.34
N ASP A 94 -6.23 -2.16 -0.53
CA ASP A 94 -6.10 -2.07 0.93
C ASP A 94 -4.77 -1.47 1.38
N TYR A 95 -3.67 -1.79 0.69
CA TYR A 95 -2.35 -1.21 1.00
C TYR A 95 -2.33 0.30 0.74
N PHE A 96 -2.82 0.74 -0.43
CA PHE A 96 -2.85 2.15 -0.78
C PHE A 96 -3.75 2.95 0.16
N LYS A 97 -4.96 2.47 0.42
CA LYS A 97 -5.90 3.09 1.37
C LYS A 97 -5.31 3.22 2.77
N ALA A 98 -4.68 2.15 3.28
CA ALA A 98 -4.05 2.17 4.59
C ALA A 98 -2.90 3.20 4.67
N ILE A 99 -2.04 3.29 3.66
CA ILE A 99 -0.94 4.27 3.62
C ILE A 99 -1.50 5.69 3.57
N ILE A 100 -2.49 5.96 2.71
CA ILE A 100 -3.13 7.28 2.61
C ILE A 100 -3.71 7.68 3.98
N ARG A 101 -4.47 6.80 4.62
CA ARG A 101 -5.06 7.06 5.94
C ARG A 101 -4.00 7.32 7.01
N ALA A 102 -2.91 6.54 7.03
CA ALA A 102 -1.82 6.76 7.99
C ALA A 102 -1.14 8.12 7.79
N VAL A 103 -0.94 8.55 6.54
CA VAL A 103 -0.38 9.88 6.22
C VAL A 103 -1.32 10.99 6.67
N LEU A 104 -2.60 10.91 6.33
CA LEU A 104 -3.62 11.92 6.70
C LEU A 104 -3.81 12.00 8.22
N ASP A 105 -3.73 10.87 8.93
CA ASP A 105 -3.81 10.78 10.39
C ASP A 105 -2.49 11.18 11.10
N GLY A 106 -1.44 11.55 10.37
CA GLY A 106 -0.13 11.90 10.92
C GLY A 106 0.65 10.70 11.52
N GLN A 107 0.21 9.47 11.26
CA GLN A 107 0.79 8.24 11.82
C GLN A 107 2.00 7.76 11.00
N MET A 108 2.98 8.63 10.78
CA MET A 108 4.15 8.35 9.94
C MET A 108 4.98 7.14 10.39
N TYR A 109 4.90 6.73 11.66
CA TYR A 109 5.57 5.51 12.12
C TYR A 109 5.01 4.25 11.44
N LEU A 110 3.71 4.22 11.09
CA LEU A 110 3.09 3.12 10.35
C LEU A 110 3.58 3.08 8.89
N VAL A 111 3.72 4.26 8.27
CA VAL A 111 4.31 4.36 6.93
C VAL A 111 5.77 3.87 6.91
N ARG A 112 6.52 4.10 7.98
CA ARG A 112 7.92 3.64 8.10
C ARG A 112 8.05 2.13 8.24
N VAL A 113 7.03 1.41 8.68
CA VAL A 113 7.07 -0.06 8.83
C VAL A 113 7.54 -0.76 7.56
N GLN A 114 7.06 -0.34 6.38
CA GLN A 114 7.49 -0.90 5.10
C GLN A 114 8.97 -0.64 4.81
N ILE A 115 9.48 0.52 5.22
CA ILE A 115 10.87 0.92 5.05
C ILE A 115 11.78 0.07 5.93
N ASP A 116 11.44 -0.01 7.22
CA ASP A 116 12.23 -0.71 8.24
C ASP A 116 12.21 -2.24 8.03
N SER A 117 11.19 -2.74 7.33
CA SER A 117 11.04 -4.15 6.96
C SER A 117 11.58 -4.50 5.57
N ASN A 118 12.22 -3.56 4.85
CA ASN A 118 12.68 -3.71 3.46
C ASN A 118 11.56 -4.11 2.47
N LEU A 119 10.33 -3.66 2.72
CA LEU A 119 9.14 -3.92 1.91
C LEU A 119 8.67 -2.69 1.14
N SER A 120 9.50 -1.65 1.02
CA SER A 120 9.16 -0.44 0.28
C SER A 120 9.44 -0.61 -1.21
N MET A 121 8.39 -0.81 -2.01
CA MET A 121 8.53 -0.91 -3.47
C MET A 121 9.13 0.33 -4.10
N SER A 122 8.80 1.53 -3.62
CA SER A 122 9.40 2.76 -4.13
C SER A 122 10.92 2.78 -3.95
N ARG A 123 11.45 2.29 -2.82
CA ARG A 123 12.89 2.14 -2.61
C ARG A 123 13.51 1.05 -3.48
N THR A 124 12.81 -0.07 -3.65
CA THR A 124 13.23 -1.14 -4.56
C THR A 124 13.30 -0.62 -5.99
N THR A 125 12.29 0.12 -6.46
CA THR A 125 12.27 0.75 -7.78
C THR A 125 13.43 1.72 -7.97
N LEU A 126 13.72 2.56 -6.97
CA LEU A 126 14.87 3.47 -7.03
C LEU A 126 16.21 2.71 -7.15
N LYS A 127 16.37 1.62 -6.41
CA LYS A 127 17.56 0.76 -6.50
C LYS A 127 17.69 0.15 -7.90
N GLN A 128 16.61 -0.42 -8.42
CA GLN A 128 16.59 -1.00 -9.78
C GLN A 128 16.91 0.04 -10.86
N LEU A 129 16.39 1.27 -10.76
CA LEU A 129 16.72 2.35 -11.70
C LEU A 129 18.21 2.72 -11.63
N ALA A 130 18.79 2.82 -10.43
CA ALA A 130 20.20 3.10 -10.26
C ALA A 130 21.07 1.98 -10.88
N GLU A 131 20.73 0.72 -10.66
CA GLU A 131 21.40 -0.44 -11.24
C GLU A 131 21.31 -0.43 -12.78
N LEU A 132 20.13 -0.17 -13.34
CA LEU A 132 19.92 -0.09 -14.79
C LEU A 132 20.75 1.00 -15.48
N LYS A 133 21.05 2.09 -14.79
CA LYS A 133 21.85 3.20 -15.31
C LYS A 133 23.31 3.22 -14.80
N ASN A 134 23.75 2.14 -14.17
CA ASN A 134 25.10 2.02 -13.57
C ASN A 134 25.43 3.19 -12.61
N ALA A 135 24.41 3.74 -11.94
CA ALA A 135 24.55 4.84 -10.99
C ALA A 135 24.85 4.30 -9.59
N LYS A 136 25.85 4.87 -8.89
CA LYS A 136 26.18 4.49 -7.52
C LYS A 136 25.06 4.76 -6.52
N LYS A 137 24.22 5.76 -6.79
CA LYS A 137 23.07 6.17 -5.96
C LYS A 137 21.94 6.67 -6.87
N PRO A 138 20.67 6.56 -6.43
CA PRO A 138 19.55 7.18 -7.17
C PRO A 138 19.73 8.68 -7.33
N THR A 139 19.58 9.18 -8.57
CA THR A 139 19.66 10.61 -8.89
C THR A 139 18.36 11.34 -8.51
N SER A 140 18.38 12.67 -8.58
CA SER A 140 17.19 13.49 -8.34
C SER A 140 16.08 13.21 -9.36
N GLU A 141 16.45 12.97 -10.62
CA GLU A 141 15.53 12.60 -11.70
C GLU A 141 14.84 11.26 -11.40
N MET A 142 15.58 10.24 -10.96
CA MET A 142 15.02 8.94 -10.56
C MET A 142 14.04 9.08 -9.40
N LYS A 143 14.42 9.88 -8.39
CA LYS A 143 13.53 10.16 -7.25
C LYS A 143 12.25 10.88 -7.69
N SER A 144 12.39 11.86 -8.61
CA SER A 144 11.26 12.61 -9.14
C SER A 144 10.33 11.71 -9.96
N ALA A 145 10.86 10.80 -10.79
CA ALA A 145 10.06 9.85 -11.55
C ALA A 145 9.23 8.94 -10.63
N VAL A 146 9.86 8.37 -9.61
CA VAL A 146 9.16 7.53 -8.63
C VAL A 146 8.14 8.35 -7.84
N ALA A 147 8.46 9.59 -7.44
CA ALA A 147 7.53 10.45 -6.72
C ALA A 147 6.29 10.80 -7.55
N ILE A 148 6.46 11.12 -8.84
CA ILE A 148 5.33 11.39 -9.76
C ILE A 148 4.45 10.14 -9.87
N ALA A 149 5.02 8.98 -10.10
CA ALA A 149 4.26 7.74 -10.16
C ALA A 149 3.48 7.46 -8.86
N MET A 150 4.10 7.70 -7.69
CA MET A 150 3.43 7.58 -6.40
C MET A 150 2.25 8.56 -6.29
N VAL A 151 2.44 9.83 -6.65
CA VAL A 151 1.36 10.84 -6.58
C VAL A 151 0.19 10.45 -7.47
N VAL A 152 0.47 9.98 -8.69
CA VAL A 152 -0.56 9.55 -9.66
C VAL A 152 -1.32 8.33 -9.12
N GLU A 153 -0.63 7.30 -8.62
CA GLU A 153 -1.25 6.09 -8.08
C GLU A 153 -2.05 6.35 -6.79
N PHE A 154 -1.49 7.10 -5.83
CA PHE A 154 -2.20 7.47 -4.61
C PHE A 154 -3.38 8.41 -4.91
N GLY A 155 -3.21 9.33 -5.88
CA GLY A 155 -4.29 10.20 -6.34
C GLY A 155 -5.47 9.41 -6.87
N LEU A 156 -5.24 8.45 -7.76
CA LEU A 156 -6.30 7.59 -8.28
C LEU A 156 -6.99 6.82 -7.15
N SER A 157 -6.22 6.11 -6.31
CA SER A 157 -6.77 5.30 -5.21
C SER A 157 -7.62 6.10 -4.21
N SER A 158 -7.34 7.39 -4.02
CA SER A 158 -8.04 8.23 -3.03
C SER A 158 -9.13 9.12 -3.61
N MET A 159 -9.05 9.46 -4.91
CA MET A 159 -9.86 10.51 -5.53
C MET A 159 -10.74 10.01 -6.67
N GLU A 160 -10.64 8.73 -7.08
CA GLU A 160 -11.35 8.22 -8.25
C GLU A 160 -12.85 8.51 -8.20
N GLN A 161 -13.50 8.13 -7.09
CA GLN A 161 -14.93 8.36 -6.91
C GLN A 161 -15.31 9.84 -6.92
N TYR A 162 -14.49 10.70 -6.30
CA TYR A 162 -14.70 12.14 -6.29
C TYR A 162 -14.56 12.73 -7.70
N ILE A 163 -13.56 12.31 -8.45
CA ILE A 163 -13.32 12.75 -9.84
C ILE A 163 -14.49 12.34 -10.73
N ASP A 164 -14.95 11.10 -10.61
CA ASP A 164 -16.08 10.55 -11.34
C ASP A 164 -17.34 11.38 -11.11
N GLU A 165 -17.63 11.71 -9.86
CA GLU A 165 -18.82 12.47 -9.47
C GLU A 165 -18.75 13.92 -9.96
N VAL A 166 -17.64 14.62 -9.70
CA VAL A 166 -17.50 16.05 -9.99
C VAL A 166 -17.41 16.35 -11.48
N LEU A 167 -16.79 15.43 -12.25
CA LEU A 167 -16.64 15.60 -13.70
C LEU A 167 -17.70 14.83 -14.50
N GLU A 168 -18.68 14.20 -13.83
CA GLU A 168 -19.74 13.40 -14.46
C GLU A 168 -19.18 12.38 -15.46
N MET A 169 -18.12 11.64 -15.05
CA MET A 169 -17.33 10.79 -15.92
C MET A 169 -18.15 9.62 -16.47
N THR A 170 -18.31 9.58 -17.79
CA THR A 170 -18.89 8.43 -18.48
C THR A 170 -17.90 7.26 -18.58
N ALA A 171 -18.39 6.07 -18.95
CA ALA A 171 -17.51 4.91 -19.19
C ALA A 171 -16.47 5.17 -20.30
N ASN A 172 -16.78 6.03 -21.27
CA ASN A 172 -15.85 6.43 -22.33
C ASN A 172 -14.79 7.40 -21.79
N ASP A 173 -15.19 8.37 -20.96
CA ASP A 173 -14.27 9.34 -20.35
C ASP A 173 -13.27 8.62 -19.45
N LYS A 174 -13.72 7.62 -18.68
CA LYS A 174 -12.82 6.78 -17.86
C LYS A 174 -11.78 6.03 -18.69
N LYS A 175 -12.12 5.51 -19.85
CA LYS A 175 -11.15 4.88 -20.76
C LYS A 175 -10.11 5.88 -21.26
N VAL A 176 -10.54 7.09 -21.63
CA VAL A 176 -9.64 8.17 -22.07
C VAL A 176 -8.76 8.61 -20.89
N PHE A 177 -9.35 8.82 -19.72
CA PHE A 177 -8.61 9.16 -18.49
C PHE A 177 -7.52 8.16 -18.18
N MET A 178 -7.83 6.86 -18.22
CA MET A 178 -6.85 5.81 -17.95
C MET A 178 -5.66 5.85 -18.91
N LYS A 179 -5.85 6.22 -20.17
CA LYS A 179 -4.74 6.41 -21.10
C LYS A 179 -3.79 7.52 -20.61
N TYR A 180 -4.32 8.70 -20.28
CA TYR A 180 -3.52 9.80 -19.73
C TYR A 180 -2.90 9.48 -18.37
N PHE A 181 -3.62 8.72 -17.54
CA PHE A 181 -3.09 8.23 -16.27
C PHE A 181 -1.81 7.40 -16.47
N PHE A 182 -1.81 6.44 -17.39
CA PHE A 182 -0.64 5.62 -17.68
C PHE A 182 0.50 6.43 -18.29
N GLU A 183 0.22 7.36 -19.18
CA GLU A 183 1.20 8.30 -19.73
C GLU A 183 1.83 9.15 -18.61
N ALA A 184 1.03 9.73 -17.72
CA ALA A 184 1.52 10.52 -16.60
C ALA A 184 2.35 9.68 -15.62
N ARG A 185 1.92 8.44 -15.30
CA ARG A 185 2.62 7.52 -14.43
C ARG A 185 4.01 7.16 -14.97
N SER A 186 4.11 6.91 -16.28
CA SER A 186 5.35 6.47 -16.93
C SER A 186 6.29 7.61 -17.34
N LEU A 187 5.81 8.84 -17.42
CA LEU A 187 6.52 10.00 -17.98
C LEU A 187 7.96 10.16 -17.46
N GLY A 188 8.15 10.01 -16.15
CA GLY A 188 9.48 10.12 -15.54
C GLY A 188 10.39 8.95 -15.87
N PHE A 189 9.85 7.74 -15.92
CA PHE A 189 10.59 6.52 -16.25
C PHE A 189 11.01 6.51 -17.72
N ASP A 190 10.14 6.91 -18.63
CA ASP A 190 10.44 6.97 -20.07
C ASP A 190 11.62 7.89 -20.39
N LYS A 191 11.74 9.01 -19.67
CA LYS A 191 12.88 9.93 -19.80
C LYS A 191 14.19 9.34 -19.28
N ILE A 192 14.12 8.50 -18.26
CA ILE A 192 15.29 7.87 -17.64
C ILE A 192 15.72 6.65 -18.44
N LEU A 193 14.78 5.85 -18.94
CA LEU A 193 15.06 4.56 -19.57
C LEU A 193 15.49 4.68 -21.05
N LYS A 194 15.15 5.77 -21.71
CA LYS A 194 15.72 6.17 -23.02
C LYS A 194 17.17 6.64 -22.86
#